data_cd940b4af8014e36417b17d1305de8ca
#
_entry.id   cd940b4af8014e36417b17d1305de8ca
#
_cell.length_a   1.000
_cell.length_b   1.000
_cell.length_c   1.000
_cell.angle_alpha   90.00
_cell.angle_beta   90.00
_cell.angle_gamma   90.00
#
_symmetry.space_group_name_H-M   'P 1'
#
loop_
_entity.id
_entity.type
_entity.pdbx_description
1 polymer ?
#
loop_
_entity_poly.entity_id
_entity_poly.type
_entity_poly.pdbx_seq_one_letter_code
_entity_poly.pdbx_strand_id
1 'polypeptide(L)'
;MSKAYVMMNCNLGEEKSVIESLEKINGIKEAHGTLGLYDIVAQIESTTDEKIQEIVTQHIRKISKIQSSMTLTSSESGELFQISEKLVGAMLGKNDSQAYVVFHCEKNQEYPTLKNLCRIPEVKEADVVFGFY
;
A
#
# COMPACT_ATOMS: atom_id res chain seq x y z
N MET A 1 6.00 -2.05 14.11
CA MET A 1 5.92 -2.77 12.81
C MET A 1 6.17 -1.82 11.65
N SER A 2 6.94 -2.28 10.71
CA SER A 2 7.19 -1.51 9.49
C SER A 2 6.17 -1.86 8.42
N LYS A 3 5.85 -0.91 7.57
CA LYS A 3 4.83 -1.03 6.54
C LYS A 3 5.35 -0.44 5.24
N ALA A 4 4.99 -1.05 4.13
CA ALA A 4 5.33 -0.52 2.81
C ALA A 4 4.21 -0.81 1.82
N TYR A 5 4.14 0.02 0.80
CA TYR A 5 3.25 -0.19 -0.33
C TYR A 5 4.12 -0.40 -1.56
N VAL A 6 3.82 -1.45 -2.31
CA VAL A 6 4.54 -1.72 -3.55
C VAL A 6 3.54 -1.61 -4.69
N MET A 7 3.82 -0.70 -5.60
CA MET A 7 2.99 -0.48 -6.78
C MET A 7 3.68 -1.09 -7.98
N MET A 8 2.97 -1.90 -8.74
CA MET A 8 3.58 -2.73 -9.76
C MET A 8 2.83 -2.65 -11.08
N ASN A 9 3.57 -2.75 -12.16
CA ASN A 9 3.01 -3.03 -13.47
C ASN A 9 3.44 -4.42 -13.89
N CYS A 10 2.55 -5.16 -14.50
CA CYS A 10 2.81 -6.52 -14.93
C CYS A 10 2.46 -6.70 -16.40
N ASN A 11 2.79 -7.89 -16.92
CA ASN A 11 2.45 -8.24 -18.30
C ASN A 11 0.92 -8.24 -18.47
N LEU A 12 0.47 -7.82 -19.63
CA LEU A 12 -0.94 -7.73 -19.95
C LEU A 12 -1.64 -9.08 -19.73
N GLY A 13 -2.74 -9.03 -18.97
CA GLY A 13 -3.53 -10.24 -18.70
C GLY A 13 -2.98 -11.12 -17.58
N GLU A 14 -1.87 -10.73 -16.94
CA GLU A 14 -1.23 -11.54 -15.91
C GLU A 14 -1.48 -11.04 -14.49
N GLU A 15 -2.35 -10.07 -14.31
CA GLU A 15 -2.61 -9.46 -13.00
C GLU A 15 -3.04 -10.50 -11.96
N LYS A 16 -3.96 -11.37 -12.34
CA LYS A 16 -4.47 -12.41 -11.43
C LYS A 16 -3.37 -13.36 -11.00
N SER A 17 -2.54 -13.79 -11.95
CA SER A 17 -1.43 -14.70 -11.68
C SER A 17 -0.40 -14.05 -10.74
N VAL A 18 -0.10 -12.78 -10.95
CA VAL A 18 0.84 -12.04 -10.10
C VAL A 18 0.28 -11.91 -8.69
N ILE A 19 -1.00 -11.57 -8.56
CA ILE A 19 -1.65 -11.45 -7.25
C ILE A 19 -1.60 -12.77 -6.50
N GLU A 20 -1.87 -13.88 -7.16
CA GLU A 20 -1.79 -15.21 -6.55
C GLU A 20 -0.38 -15.51 -6.04
N SER A 21 0.64 -15.12 -6.81
CA SER A 21 2.03 -15.28 -6.39
C SER A 21 2.37 -14.42 -5.19
N LEU A 22 1.88 -13.18 -5.16
CA LEU A 22 2.11 -12.26 -4.05
C LEU A 22 1.48 -12.78 -2.76
N GLU A 23 0.27 -13.30 -2.84
CA GLU A 23 -0.44 -13.78 -1.66
C GLU A 23 0.26 -14.95 -0.96
N LYS A 24 1.14 -15.64 -1.64
CA LYS A 24 1.93 -16.74 -1.08
C LYS A 24 3.16 -16.26 -0.31
N ILE A 25 3.51 -15.00 -0.41
CA ILE A 25 4.69 -14.44 0.24
C ILE A 25 4.33 -14.01 1.65
N ASN A 26 5.08 -14.50 2.64
CA ASN A 26 4.92 -14.06 4.02
C ASN A 26 5.25 -12.58 4.11
N GLY A 27 4.39 -11.81 4.79
CA GLY A 27 4.57 -10.38 4.95
C GLY A 27 3.68 -9.55 4.04
N ILE A 28 3.15 -10.14 2.98
CA ILE A 28 2.16 -9.46 2.15
C ILE A 28 0.82 -9.49 2.88
N LYS A 29 0.36 -8.32 3.30
CA LYS A 29 -0.92 -8.20 3.98
C LYS A 29 -2.09 -8.21 3.01
N GLU A 30 -1.95 -7.47 1.92
CA GLU A 30 -2.98 -7.32 0.91
C GLU A 30 -2.32 -7.15 -0.45
N ALA A 31 -2.98 -7.63 -1.49
CA ALA A 31 -2.59 -7.37 -2.87
C ALA A 31 -3.87 -7.22 -3.70
N HIS A 32 -3.95 -6.12 -4.45
CA HIS A 32 -5.13 -5.77 -5.22
C HIS A 32 -4.78 -5.36 -6.64
N GLY A 33 -5.60 -5.77 -7.58
CA GLY A 33 -5.57 -5.21 -8.92
C GLY A 33 -6.19 -3.82 -8.91
N THR A 34 -5.58 -2.89 -9.63
CA THR A 34 -6.03 -1.50 -9.67
C THR A 34 -6.17 -1.02 -11.10
N LEU A 35 -6.97 0.03 -11.27
CA LEU A 35 -7.10 0.72 -12.54
C LEU A 35 -6.48 2.10 -12.39
N GLY A 36 -5.46 2.38 -13.17
CA GLY A 36 -4.72 3.63 -13.10
C GLY A 36 -3.33 3.46 -13.66
N LEU A 37 -2.37 4.20 -13.10
CA LEU A 37 -0.99 4.13 -13.54
C LEU A 37 -0.32 2.79 -13.23
N TYR A 38 -0.80 2.10 -12.21
CA TYR A 38 -0.25 0.82 -11.79
C TYR A 38 -1.31 -0.25 -11.88
N ASP A 39 -0.89 -1.47 -12.16
CA ASP A 39 -1.81 -2.60 -12.32
C ASP A 39 -2.14 -3.26 -10.99
N ILE A 40 -1.20 -3.25 -10.04
CA ILE A 40 -1.33 -3.93 -8.76
C ILE A 40 -0.72 -3.08 -7.66
N VAL A 41 -1.38 -3.06 -6.51
CA VAL A 41 -0.83 -2.48 -5.29
C VAL A 41 -0.83 -3.55 -4.21
N ALA A 42 0.32 -3.75 -3.56
CA ALA A 42 0.46 -4.68 -2.45
C ALA A 42 0.88 -3.92 -1.20
N GLN A 43 0.33 -4.31 -0.07
CA GLN A 43 0.73 -3.79 1.23
C GLN A 43 1.55 -4.84 1.96
N ILE A 44 2.73 -4.44 2.44
CA ILE A 44 3.63 -5.30 3.18
C ILE A 44 3.71 -4.81 4.61
N GLU A 45 3.63 -5.74 5.56
CA GLU A 45 3.90 -5.47 6.96
C GLU A 45 4.97 -6.43 7.45
N SER A 46 5.92 -5.93 8.21
CA SER A 46 6.95 -6.76 8.83
C SER A 46 7.49 -6.09 10.09
N THR A 47 8.33 -6.82 10.80
CA THR A 47 8.88 -6.32 12.06
C THR A 47 9.91 -5.20 11.86
N THR A 48 10.62 -5.22 10.74
CA THR A 48 11.67 -4.23 10.46
C THR A 48 11.65 -3.82 9.00
N ASP A 49 12.26 -2.66 8.71
CA ASP A 49 12.42 -2.20 7.33
C ASP A 49 13.32 -3.11 6.52
N GLU A 50 14.33 -3.71 7.17
CA GLU A 50 15.23 -4.65 6.50
C GLU A 50 14.48 -5.88 6.01
N LYS A 51 13.52 -6.37 6.78
CA LYS A 51 12.67 -7.48 6.37
C LYS A 51 11.79 -7.11 5.18
N ILE A 52 11.28 -5.89 5.15
CA ILE A 52 10.51 -5.40 4.01
C ILE A 52 11.38 -5.39 2.76
N GLN A 53 12.60 -4.85 2.86
CA GLN A 53 13.53 -4.84 1.73
C GLN A 53 13.85 -6.24 1.24
N GLU A 54 14.02 -7.18 2.16
CA GLU A 54 14.26 -8.57 1.81
C GLU A 54 13.07 -9.16 1.04
N ILE A 55 11.84 -8.90 1.48
CA ILE A 55 10.64 -9.35 0.78
C ILE A 55 10.59 -8.79 -0.63
N VAL A 56 10.86 -7.50 -0.78
CA VAL A 56 10.83 -6.85 -2.09
C VAL A 56 11.90 -7.43 -3.02
N THR A 57 13.13 -7.53 -2.55
CA THR A 57 14.25 -7.92 -3.40
C THR A 57 14.32 -9.42 -3.67
N GLN A 58 13.98 -10.25 -2.68
CA GLN A 58 14.14 -11.69 -2.80
C GLN A 58 12.87 -12.42 -3.27
N HIS A 59 11.72 -11.77 -3.14
CA HIS A 59 10.46 -12.42 -3.49
C HIS A 59 9.68 -11.66 -4.56
N ILE A 60 9.40 -10.39 -4.35
CA ILE A 60 8.56 -9.63 -5.31
C ILE A 60 9.28 -9.45 -6.63
N ARG A 61 10.51 -8.97 -6.61
CA ARG A 61 11.29 -8.70 -7.83
C ARG A 61 11.64 -9.94 -8.62
N LYS A 62 11.48 -11.11 -8.02
CA LYS A 62 11.73 -12.39 -8.70
C LYS A 62 10.52 -12.94 -9.43
N ILE A 63 9.38 -12.30 -9.31
CA ILE A 63 8.21 -12.67 -10.10
C ILE A 63 8.42 -12.16 -11.52
N SER A 64 8.62 -13.07 -12.45
CA SER A 64 9.03 -12.73 -13.81
C SER A 64 8.01 -11.91 -14.60
N LYS A 65 6.75 -11.98 -14.21
CA LYS A 65 5.67 -11.29 -14.91
C LYS A 65 5.53 -9.82 -14.52
N ILE A 66 6.22 -9.39 -13.47
CA ILE A 66 6.25 -7.99 -13.06
C ILE A 66 7.26 -7.24 -13.93
N GLN A 67 6.79 -6.18 -14.59
CA GLN A 67 7.64 -5.36 -15.45
C GLN A 67 8.36 -4.25 -14.69
N SER A 68 7.66 -3.63 -13.75
CA SER A 68 8.22 -2.56 -12.94
C SER A 68 7.56 -2.52 -11.58
N SER A 69 8.27 -2.03 -10.59
CA SER A 69 7.74 -1.87 -9.25
C SER A 69 8.32 -0.62 -8.59
N MET A 70 7.51 -0.02 -7.72
CA MET A 70 7.91 1.10 -6.90
C MET A 70 7.51 0.81 -5.47
N THR A 71 8.46 0.92 -4.54
CA THR A 71 8.20 0.67 -3.13
C THR A 71 8.17 1.98 -2.36
N LEU A 72 7.12 2.18 -1.60
CA LEU A 72 6.96 3.34 -0.72
C LEU A 72 6.88 2.81 0.71
N THR A 73 7.84 3.22 1.55
CA THR A 73 7.87 2.80 2.95
C THR A 73 7.20 3.85 3.82
N SER A 74 6.35 3.42 4.75
CA SER A 74 5.67 4.36 5.64
C SER A 74 6.60 4.79 6.77
N SER A 75 6.35 5.99 7.30
CA SER A 75 7.05 6.47 8.47
C SER A 75 6.49 5.80 9.73
N GLU A 76 7.31 5.73 10.78
CA GLU A 76 6.88 5.16 12.05
C GLU A 76 5.72 5.91 12.68
N SER A 77 5.61 7.20 12.39
CA SER A 77 4.53 8.03 12.92
C SER A 77 3.19 7.82 12.22
N GLY A 78 3.15 7.05 11.13
CA GLY A 78 1.92 6.77 10.40
C GLY A 78 0.84 6.13 11.27
N GLU A 79 1.24 5.33 12.24
CA GLU A 79 0.30 4.65 13.13
C GLU A 79 -0.58 5.62 13.93
N LEU A 80 -0.07 6.81 14.20
CA LEU A 80 -0.82 7.82 14.96
C LEU A 80 -2.05 8.33 14.21
N PHE A 81 -2.10 8.11 12.92
CA PHE A 81 -3.15 8.65 12.05
C PHE A 81 -4.05 7.56 11.47
N GLN A 82 -3.96 6.35 11.97
CA GLN A 82 -4.86 5.28 11.53
C GLN A 82 -6.28 5.53 12.02
N ILE A 83 -7.24 5.28 11.14
CA ILE A 83 -8.66 5.44 11.45
C ILE A 83 -9.20 4.08 11.87
N SER A 84 -10.12 4.08 12.82
CA SER A 84 -10.75 2.83 13.28
C SER A 84 -11.43 2.10 12.13
N GLU A 85 -10.99 0.89 11.86
CA GLU A 85 -11.60 0.05 10.81
C GLU A 85 -13.07 -0.25 11.11
N LYS A 86 -13.42 -0.37 12.39
CA LYS A 86 -14.80 -0.60 12.78
C LYS A 86 -15.70 0.54 12.38
N LEU A 87 -15.23 1.78 12.58
CA LEU A 87 -16.02 2.96 12.23
C LEU A 87 -16.20 3.04 10.71
N VAL A 88 -15.13 2.87 9.97
CA VAL A 88 -15.18 2.91 8.51
C VAL A 88 -16.07 1.79 7.98
N GLY A 89 -15.93 0.58 8.49
CA GLY A 89 -16.74 -0.55 8.06
C GLY A 89 -18.23 -0.35 8.35
N ALA A 90 -18.57 0.26 9.50
CA ALA A 90 -19.95 0.55 9.84
C ALA A 90 -20.57 1.59 8.91
N MET A 91 -19.76 2.52 8.40
CA MET A 91 -20.23 3.57 7.49
C MET A 91 -20.34 3.10 6.05
N LEU A 92 -19.39 2.29 5.60
CA LEU A 92 -19.30 1.90 4.18
C LEU A 92 -20.07 0.63 3.86
N GLY A 93 -20.16 -0.32 4.79
CA GLY A 93 -20.83 -1.59 4.53
C GLY A 93 -19.86 -2.69 4.11
N LYS A 94 -20.39 -3.81 3.60
CA LYS A 94 -19.58 -5.02 3.36
C LYS A 94 -19.03 -5.18 1.93
N ASN A 95 -19.61 -4.48 0.97
CA ASN A 95 -19.27 -4.66 -0.45
C ASN A 95 -18.72 -3.38 -1.07
N ASP A 96 -17.94 -2.65 -0.32
CA ASP A 96 -17.48 -1.35 -0.76
C ASP A 96 -16.26 -1.44 -1.67
N SER A 97 -16.21 -0.49 -2.58
CA SER A 97 -15.03 -0.31 -3.40
C SER A 97 -13.90 0.28 -2.58
N GLN A 98 -12.69 -0.10 -2.91
CA GLN A 98 -11.49 0.43 -2.29
C GLN A 98 -10.64 1.16 -3.31
N ALA A 99 -9.94 2.17 -2.85
CA ALA A 99 -9.01 2.91 -3.69
C ALA A 99 -7.78 3.30 -2.89
N TYR A 100 -6.64 3.37 -3.56
CA TYR A 100 -5.40 3.90 -3.01
C TYR A 100 -5.12 5.21 -3.70
N VAL A 101 -4.89 6.25 -2.92
CA VAL A 101 -4.56 7.57 -3.46
C VAL A 101 -3.17 7.94 -2.97
N VAL A 102 -2.27 8.18 -3.91
CA VAL A 102 -0.90 8.58 -3.60
C VAL A 102 -0.72 10.00 -4.13
N PHE A 103 -0.27 10.89 -3.28
CA PHE A 103 -0.11 12.28 -3.70
C PHE A 103 1.05 12.94 -2.97
N HIS A 104 1.54 14.00 -3.59
CA HIS A 104 2.55 14.86 -2.99
C HIS A 104 1.87 16.00 -2.23
N CYS A 105 2.49 16.40 -1.14
CA CYS A 105 2.11 17.61 -0.46
C CYS A 105 3.33 18.53 -0.34
N GLU A 106 3.09 19.77 0.04
CA GLU A 106 4.16 20.72 0.23
C GLU A 106 5.08 20.26 1.37
N LYS A 107 6.35 20.62 1.25
CA LYS A 107 7.35 20.27 2.25
C LYS A 107 6.90 20.71 3.64
N ASN A 108 7.03 19.81 4.60
CA ASN A 108 6.62 20.00 6.00
C ASN A 108 5.11 20.10 6.21
N GLN A 109 4.30 19.78 5.20
CA GLN A 109 2.85 19.76 5.31
C GLN A 109 2.28 18.34 5.40
N GLU A 110 3.13 17.32 5.54
CA GLU A 110 2.72 15.93 5.55
C GLU A 110 1.77 15.63 6.71
N TYR A 111 2.13 16.04 7.92
CA TYR A 111 1.31 15.75 9.10
C TYR A 111 0.01 16.52 9.16
N PRO A 112 -0.02 17.83 8.84
CA PRO A 112 -1.29 18.54 8.72
C PRO A 112 -2.20 17.90 7.67
N THR A 113 -1.64 17.44 6.55
CA THR A 113 -2.40 16.78 5.50
C THR A 113 -3.00 15.47 6.01
N LEU A 114 -2.22 14.66 6.73
CA LEU A 114 -2.72 13.42 7.32
C LEU A 114 -3.88 13.69 8.27
N LYS A 115 -3.77 14.70 9.13
CA LYS A 115 -4.84 15.06 10.05
C LYS A 115 -6.12 15.40 9.31
N ASN A 116 -6.00 16.14 8.21
CA ASN A 116 -7.16 16.50 7.42
C ASN A 116 -7.77 15.26 6.74
N LEU A 117 -6.95 14.37 6.23
CA LEU A 117 -7.42 13.13 5.62
C LEU A 117 -8.16 12.26 6.64
N CYS A 118 -7.65 12.18 7.86
CA CYS A 118 -8.27 11.36 8.90
C CYS A 118 -9.65 11.87 9.33
N ARG A 119 -10.00 13.10 8.98
CA ARG A 119 -11.34 13.64 9.24
C ARG A 119 -12.35 13.19 8.20
N ILE A 120 -11.92 12.63 7.10
CA ILE A 120 -12.81 12.12 6.05
C ILE A 120 -13.22 10.72 6.46
N PRO A 121 -14.53 10.44 6.68
CA PRO A 121 -14.95 9.14 7.22
C PRO A 121 -14.56 7.94 6.37
N GLU A 122 -14.49 8.10 5.06
CA GLU A 122 -14.20 7.02 4.12
C GLU A 122 -12.72 6.69 4.00
N VAL A 123 -11.83 7.50 4.58
CA VAL A 123 -10.40 7.23 4.58
C VAL A 123 -10.07 6.22 5.65
N LYS A 124 -9.71 5.01 5.25
CA LYS A 124 -9.43 3.90 6.17
C LYS A 124 -8.03 4.01 6.78
N GLU A 125 -7.06 4.32 5.97
CA GLU A 125 -5.68 4.51 6.40
C GLU A 125 -5.05 5.65 5.62
N ALA A 126 -4.16 6.37 6.27
CA ALA A 126 -3.36 7.40 5.62
C ALA A 126 -1.98 7.39 6.25
N ASP A 127 -0.95 7.27 5.43
CA ASP A 127 0.43 7.17 5.87
C ASP A 127 1.31 8.14 5.11
N VAL A 128 2.33 8.65 5.78
CA VAL A 128 3.43 9.31 5.11
C VAL A 128 4.38 8.25 4.61
N VAL A 129 4.70 8.28 3.34
CA VAL A 129 5.57 7.29 2.72
C VAL A 129 6.78 7.97 2.09
N PHE A 130 7.85 7.20 1.93
CA PHE A 130 9.09 7.66 1.32
C PHE A 130 9.37 6.81 0.08
N GLY A 131 9.74 7.50 -0.99
CA GLY A 131 10.02 6.87 -2.27
C GLY A 131 10.11 7.94 -3.33
N PHE A 132 9.85 7.58 -4.56
CA PHE A 132 9.87 8.52 -5.67
C PHE A 132 8.60 9.35 -5.80
N TYR A 133 7.61 9.05 -5.03
CA TYR A 133 6.33 9.74 -5.18
C TYR A 133 6.11 10.84 -4.16
#